data_4bf25e45527ed741eeabdff94e695cea
#
_entry.id   4bf25e45527ed741eeabdff94e695cea
#
_cell.length_a   1.000
_cell.length_b   1.000
_cell.length_c   1.000
_cell.angle_alpha   90.00
_cell.angle_beta   90.00
_cell.angle_gamma   90.00
#
_symmetry.space_group_name_H-M   'P 1'
#
loop_
_entity.id
_entity.type
_entity.pdbx_description
1 polymer ?
#
loop_
_entity_poly.entity_id
_entity_poly.type
_entity_poly.pdbx_seq_one_letter_code
_entity_poly.pdbx_strand_id
1 'polypeptide(L)'
;MIAYLKGKLIRKTPNQVVIDTGGVGYCAAIPLSTFFKLGEVDGPVELFIHTHLTDNSLSLFGFASVEERDTFLKLIGISGIGPKLAMNILSGIGPAELEEAIRRTDVARISLVPGIGKKTALRITMELQDEIEKRERVLQAKGSPEREDLISALMNLGFRRKEIERIVDKVIESAGKDAGFEKMLRDCLAGLAKV
;
A
#
# COMPACT_ATOMS: atom_id res chain seq x y z
N MET A 1 2.25 3.32 16.55
CA MET A 1 2.61 2.93 15.16
C MET A 1 3.37 4.08 14.53
N ILE A 2 4.50 3.80 13.88
CA ILE A 2 5.32 4.77 13.15
C ILE A 2 5.05 4.55 11.68
N ALA A 3 4.56 5.59 10.97
CA ALA A 3 4.17 5.50 9.57
C ALA A 3 5.10 6.25 8.61
N TYR A 4 5.89 7.19 9.13
CA TYR A 4 6.78 8.04 8.35
C TYR A 4 7.92 8.55 9.23
N LEU A 5 9.11 8.65 8.67
CA LEU A 5 10.27 9.26 9.30
C LEU A 5 10.89 10.29 8.36
N LYS A 6 11.17 11.47 8.88
CA LYS A 6 11.93 12.53 8.22
C LYS A 6 13.00 13.03 9.17
N GLY A 7 14.24 13.09 8.69
CA GLY A 7 15.35 13.51 9.52
C GLY A 7 16.67 13.49 8.79
N LYS A 8 17.74 13.28 9.55
CA LYS A 8 19.12 13.20 9.06
C LYS A 8 19.56 11.73 8.95
N LEU A 9 20.11 11.33 7.83
CA LEU A 9 20.64 9.98 7.62
C LEU A 9 21.96 9.80 8.36
N ILE A 10 21.97 9.05 9.47
CA ILE A 10 23.18 8.84 10.29
C ILE A 10 24.00 7.65 9.81
N ARG A 11 23.32 6.62 9.36
CA ARG A 11 23.96 5.38 8.87
C ARG A 11 23.17 4.80 7.72
N LYS A 12 23.90 4.31 6.71
CA LYS A 12 23.34 3.70 5.52
C LYS A 12 24.10 2.41 5.21
N THR A 13 23.39 1.31 5.16
CA THR A 13 23.87 0.00 4.70
C THR A 13 22.86 -0.57 3.70
N PRO A 14 23.21 -1.56 2.88
CA PRO A 14 22.31 -2.10 1.84
C PRO A 14 20.96 -2.59 2.33
N ASN A 15 20.85 -2.95 3.62
CA ASN A 15 19.64 -3.53 4.19
C ASN A 15 19.07 -2.75 5.38
N GLN A 16 19.73 -1.65 5.79
CA GLN A 16 19.34 -0.93 6.99
C GLN A 16 19.83 0.52 6.97
N VAL A 17 19.05 1.40 7.55
CA VAL A 17 19.41 2.79 7.80
C VAL A 17 19.14 3.19 9.24
N VAL A 18 19.86 4.22 9.71
CA VAL A 18 19.54 4.92 10.95
C VAL A 18 19.25 6.38 10.61
N ILE A 19 18.09 6.85 11.06
CA ILE A 19 17.61 8.23 10.82
C ILE A 19 17.49 8.93 12.17
N ASP A 20 18.18 10.05 12.31
CA ASP A 20 18.01 10.94 13.46
C ASP A 20 16.85 11.90 13.22
N THR A 21 15.89 11.87 14.14
CA THR A 21 14.73 12.76 14.14
C THR A 21 14.76 13.64 15.40
N GLY A 22 15.74 14.55 15.47
CA GLY A 22 15.86 15.48 16.59
C GLY A 22 16.41 14.85 17.86
N GLY A 23 17.44 14.01 17.75
CA GLY A 23 18.13 13.37 18.88
C GLY A 23 17.67 11.93 19.16
N VAL A 24 16.68 11.44 18.41
CA VAL A 24 16.27 10.02 18.46
C VAL A 24 16.62 9.32 17.17
N GLY A 25 17.48 8.29 17.25
CA GLY A 25 17.89 7.46 16.11
C GLY A 25 16.94 6.30 15.88
N TYR A 26 16.19 6.33 14.77
CA TYR A 26 15.34 5.23 14.35
C TYR A 26 16.07 4.32 13.37
N CYS A 27 16.12 3.03 13.70
CA CYS A 27 16.69 2.00 12.83
C CYS A 27 15.59 1.35 12.01
N ALA A 28 15.67 1.43 10.67
CA ALA A 28 14.72 0.82 9.77
C ALA A 28 15.42 -0.12 8.77
N ALA A 29 14.87 -1.31 8.57
CA ALA A 29 15.25 -2.17 7.47
C ALA A 29 14.73 -1.58 6.16
N ILE A 30 15.54 -1.62 5.11
CA ILE A 30 15.19 -1.08 3.78
C ILE A 30 15.47 -2.11 2.70
N PRO A 31 14.68 -2.15 1.60
CA PRO A 31 15.03 -2.94 0.43
C PRO A 31 16.19 -2.26 -0.34
N LEU A 32 16.88 -3.03 -1.16
CA LEU A 32 17.99 -2.54 -1.96
C LEU A 32 17.55 -1.44 -2.95
N SER A 33 16.32 -1.52 -3.45
CA SER A 33 15.71 -0.49 -4.28
C SER A 33 15.63 0.88 -3.57
N THR A 34 15.24 0.89 -2.30
CA THR A 34 15.26 2.09 -1.45
C THR A 34 16.70 2.54 -1.18
N PHE A 35 17.63 1.61 -0.87
CA PHE A 35 19.04 1.95 -0.63
C PHE A 35 19.64 2.77 -1.76
N PHE A 36 19.39 2.41 -3.02
CA PHE A 36 19.92 3.14 -4.19
C PHE A 36 19.29 4.51 -4.41
N LYS A 37 18.07 4.73 -3.91
CA LYS A 37 17.36 6.02 -4.01
C LYS A 37 17.77 7.01 -2.93
N LEU A 38 18.31 6.53 -1.81
CA LEU A 38 18.72 7.39 -0.69
C LEU A 38 20.00 8.14 -1.01
N GLY A 39 20.07 9.41 -0.53
CA GLY A 39 21.26 10.23 -0.58
C GLY A 39 22.42 9.74 0.31
N GLU A 40 23.41 10.58 0.47
CA GLU A 40 24.60 10.31 1.29
C GLU A 40 24.29 10.43 2.79
N VAL A 41 25.13 9.79 3.60
CA VAL A 41 25.15 9.95 5.05
C VAL A 41 25.35 11.43 5.40
N ASP A 42 24.77 11.87 6.51
CA ASP A 42 24.65 13.24 6.97
C ASP A 42 23.67 14.13 6.18
N GLY A 43 23.11 13.67 5.08
CA GLY A 43 22.06 14.34 4.30
C GLY A 43 20.65 14.16 4.86
N PRO A 44 19.70 14.94 4.34
CA PRO A 44 18.29 14.78 4.68
C PRO A 44 17.74 13.48 4.07
N VAL A 45 16.82 12.84 4.80
CA VAL A 45 16.16 11.62 4.37
C VAL A 45 14.71 11.61 4.83
N GLU A 46 13.86 11.03 4.02
CA GLU A 46 12.47 10.71 4.37
C GLU A 46 12.11 9.32 3.88
N LEU A 47 11.38 8.57 4.72
CA LEU A 47 10.92 7.21 4.42
C LEU A 47 9.48 7.00 4.87
N PHE A 48 8.73 6.28 4.07
CA PHE A 48 7.46 5.68 4.46
C PHE A 48 7.74 4.42 5.27
N ILE A 49 7.11 4.30 6.44
CA ILE A 49 7.44 3.23 7.40
C ILE A 49 6.26 2.29 7.56
N HIS A 50 6.57 1.00 7.61
CA HIS A 50 5.70 -0.01 8.19
C HIS A 50 6.26 -0.43 9.54
N THR A 51 5.45 -0.29 10.61
CA THR A 51 5.78 -0.81 11.93
C THR A 51 5.28 -2.23 12.06
N HIS A 52 6.19 -3.17 12.23
CA HIS A 52 5.89 -4.58 12.46
C HIS A 52 6.13 -4.92 13.93
N LEU A 53 5.06 -5.23 14.65
CA LEU A 53 5.09 -5.59 16.04
C LEU A 53 4.84 -7.08 16.19
N THR A 54 5.70 -7.75 16.93
CA THR A 54 5.52 -9.13 17.40
C THR A 54 5.60 -9.15 18.92
N ASP A 55 5.29 -10.27 19.56
CA ASP A 55 5.33 -10.40 21.02
C ASP A 55 6.70 -10.02 21.63
N ASN A 56 7.78 -10.21 20.85
CA ASN A 56 9.16 -10.06 21.32
C ASN A 56 9.94 -8.94 20.60
N SER A 57 9.38 -8.28 19.60
CA SER A 57 10.12 -7.28 18.81
C SER A 57 9.25 -6.23 18.14
N LEU A 58 9.78 -5.02 18.08
CA LEU A 58 9.28 -3.95 17.26
C LEU A 58 10.31 -3.70 16.14
N SER A 59 9.90 -3.88 14.90
CA SER A 59 10.73 -3.68 13.72
C SER A 59 10.15 -2.62 12.81
N LEU A 60 11.00 -1.75 12.27
CA LEU A 60 10.60 -0.74 11.29
C LEU A 60 11.11 -1.16 9.91
N PHE A 61 10.24 -1.10 8.92
CA PHE A 61 10.55 -1.33 7.52
C PHE A 61 10.33 -0.01 6.75
N GLY A 62 11.37 0.49 6.09
CA GLY A 62 11.37 1.80 5.44
C GLY A 62 11.44 1.69 3.92
N PHE A 63 10.69 2.55 3.25
CA PHE A 63 10.52 2.55 1.80
C PHE A 63 10.64 3.98 1.26
N ALA A 64 11.25 4.12 0.08
CA ALA A 64 11.42 5.41 -0.58
C ALA A 64 10.11 5.95 -1.17
N SER A 65 9.10 5.11 -1.35
CA SER A 65 7.79 5.52 -1.87
C SER A 65 6.64 4.78 -1.22
N VAL A 66 5.44 5.34 -1.36
CA VAL A 66 4.19 4.73 -0.88
C VAL A 66 3.92 3.42 -1.63
N GLU A 67 4.21 3.36 -2.93
CA GLU A 67 4.01 2.18 -3.76
C GLU A 67 4.89 1.01 -3.30
N GLU A 68 6.16 1.27 -2.93
CA GLU A 68 7.03 0.22 -2.35
C GLU A 68 6.46 -0.32 -1.03
N ARG A 69 6.01 0.59 -0.14
CA ARG A 69 5.39 0.21 1.14
C ARG A 69 4.11 -0.61 0.93
N ASP A 70 3.24 -0.16 0.04
CA ASP A 70 1.97 -0.82 -0.20
C ASP A 70 2.16 -2.20 -0.87
N THR A 71 3.16 -2.33 -1.75
CA THR A 71 3.55 -3.62 -2.31
C THR A 71 4.11 -4.55 -1.24
N PHE A 72 4.92 -4.02 -0.31
CA PHE A 72 5.38 -4.80 0.84
C PHE A 72 4.21 -5.31 1.70
N LEU A 73 3.21 -4.46 1.98
CA LEU A 73 2.03 -4.84 2.76
C LEU A 73 1.23 -5.96 2.07
N LYS A 74 1.05 -5.88 0.76
CA LYS A 74 0.42 -6.96 -0.02
C LYS A 74 1.20 -8.26 0.08
N LEU A 75 2.52 -8.20 -0.07
CA LEU A 75 3.38 -9.39 0.01
C LEU A 75 3.32 -10.06 1.38
N ILE A 76 3.40 -9.32 2.48
CA ILE A 76 3.32 -9.92 3.82
C ILE A 76 1.92 -10.42 4.19
N GLY A 77 0.88 -10.01 3.46
CA GLY A 77 -0.47 -10.56 3.56
C GLY A 77 -0.59 -11.98 3.00
N ILE A 78 0.34 -12.40 2.16
CA ILE A 78 0.35 -13.73 1.54
C ILE A 78 0.85 -14.77 2.56
N SER A 79 0.10 -15.84 2.74
CA SER A 79 0.49 -16.93 3.65
C SER A 79 1.86 -17.51 3.30
N GLY A 80 2.78 -17.52 4.27
CA GLY A 80 4.16 -18.01 4.11
C GLY A 80 5.14 -16.97 3.56
N ILE A 81 4.74 -15.72 3.37
CA ILE A 81 5.64 -14.61 3.05
C ILE A 81 5.76 -13.70 4.26
N GLY A 82 6.88 -13.82 4.96
CA GLY A 82 7.21 -12.92 6.06
C GLY A 82 7.94 -11.66 5.57
N PRO A 83 8.14 -10.68 6.49
CA PRO A 83 8.79 -9.41 6.15
C PRO A 83 10.14 -9.56 5.47
N LYS A 84 10.99 -10.49 5.92
CA LYS A 84 12.31 -10.72 5.34
C LYS A 84 12.23 -11.13 3.86
N LEU A 85 11.29 -12.02 3.52
CA LEU A 85 11.12 -12.47 2.13
C LEU A 85 10.51 -11.37 1.27
N ALA A 86 9.56 -10.61 1.78
CA ALA A 86 8.99 -9.45 1.09
C ALA A 86 10.05 -8.38 0.78
N MET A 87 10.98 -8.12 1.71
CA MET A 87 12.13 -7.23 1.47
C MET A 87 13.07 -7.74 0.39
N ASN A 88 13.32 -9.05 0.34
CA ASN A 88 14.11 -9.66 -0.72
C ASN A 88 13.44 -9.52 -2.10
N ILE A 89 12.10 -9.69 -2.14
CA ILE A 89 11.33 -9.50 -3.37
C ILE A 89 11.52 -8.07 -3.89
N LEU A 90 11.25 -7.07 -3.05
CA LEU A 90 11.38 -5.66 -3.42
C LEU A 90 12.82 -5.23 -3.73
N SER A 91 13.81 -5.97 -3.23
CA SER A 91 15.22 -5.77 -3.59
C SER A 91 15.57 -6.32 -4.97
N GLY A 92 14.84 -7.33 -5.46
CA GLY A 92 15.09 -7.98 -6.75
C GLY A 92 14.14 -7.58 -7.87
N ILE A 93 12.94 -7.07 -7.50
CA ILE A 93 11.89 -6.66 -8.45
C ILE A 93 11.22 -5.41 -7.90
N GLY A 94 11.21 -4.31 -8.68
CA GLY A 94 10.47 -3.10 -8.32
C GLY A 94 8.95 -3.31 -8.37
N PRO A 95 8.16 -2.44 -7.70
CA PRO A 95 6.69 -2.57 -7.64
C PRO A 95 6.02 -2.69 -9.00
N ALA A 96 6.37 -1.82 -9.95
CA ALA A 96 5.78 -1.82 -11.30
C ALA A 96 6.14 -3.10 -12.09
N GLU A 97 7.39 -3.56 -11.98
CA GLU A 97 7.84 -4.78 -12.65
C GLU A 97 7.19 -6.04 -12.03
N LEU A 98 7.00 -6.05 -10.71
CA LEU A 98 6.29 -7.13 -10.02
C LEU A 98 4.83 -7.19 -10.47
N GLU A 99 4.14 -6.06 -10.55
CA GLU A 99 2.76 -6.00 -11.03
C GLU A 99 2.65 -6.50 -12.48
N GLU A 100 3.57 -6.11 -13.35
CA GLU A 100 3.61 -6.59 -14.74
C GLU A 100 3.89 -8.10 -14.82
N ALA A 101 4.83 -8.62 -14.02
CA ALA A 101 5.09 -10.06 -13.95
C ALA A 101 3.86 -10.85 -13.48
N ILE A 102 3.11 -10.31 -12.52
CA ILE A 102 1.85 -10.91 -12.04
C ILE A 102 0.79 -10.92 -13.15
N ARG A 103 0.57 -9.79 -13.84
CA ARG A 103 -0.39 -9.68 -14.95
C ARG A 103 -0.09 -10.67 -16.07
N ARG A 104 1.19 -10.90 -16.37
CA ARG A 104 1.65 -11.85 -17.39
C ARG A 104 1.76 -13.29 -16.88
N THR A 105 1.48 -13.53 -15.60
CA THR A 105 1.69 -14.85 -14.96
C THR A 105 3.15 -15.34 -15.11
N ASP A 106 4.11 -14.41 -15.10
CA ASP A 106 5.54 -14.71 -15.26
C ASP A 106 6.15 -15.21 -13.95
N VAL A 107 5.78 -16.44 -13.59
CA VAL A 107 6.32 -17.15 -12.41
C VAL A 107 7.85 -17.30 -12.50
N ALA A 108 8.41 -17.40 -13.71
CA ALA A 108 9.85 -17.56 -13.91
C ALA A 108 10.60 -16.30 -13.41
N ARG A 109 10.14 -15.09 -13.78
CA ARG A 109 10.73 -13.83 -13.35
C ARG A 109 10.73 -13.68 -11.82
N ILE A 110 9.61 -14.01 -11.17
CA ILE A 110 9.49 -13.95 -9.71
C ILE A 110 10.40 -14.98 -9.02
N SER A 111 10.56 -16.16 -9.62
CA SER A 111 11.43 -17.23 -9.08
C SER A 111 12.92 -16.90 -9.15
N LEU A 112 13.35 -15.89 -9.91
CA LEU A 112 14.75 -15.44 -9.95
C LEU A 112 15.17 -14.72 -8.66
N VAL A 113 14.21 -14.29 -7.84
CA VAL A 113 14.51 -13.64 -6.56
C VAL A 113 15.07 -14.68 -5.58
N PRO A 114 16.24 -14.42 -4.97
CA PRO A 114 16.82 -15.33 -3.99
C PRO A 114 15.86 -15.66 -2.85
N GLY A 115 15.69 -16.94 -2.58
CA GLY A 115 14.78 -17.44 -1.53
C GLY A 115 13.35 -17.68 -2.01
N ILE A 116 13.03 -17.47 -3.29
CA ILE A 116 11.72 -17.77 -3.87
C ILE A 116 11.83 -18.98 -4.80
N GLY A 117 11.19 -20.07 -4.40
CA GLY A 117 11.01 -21.24 -5.26
C GLY A 117 9.77 -21.11 -6.15
N LYS A 118 9.67 -21.97 -7.18
CA LYS A 118 8.52 -21.99 -8.10
C LYS A 118 7.14 -22.03 -7.39
N LYS A 119 7.03 -22.80 -6.29
CA LYS A 119 5.77 -22.91 -5.52
C LYS A 119 5.39 -21.58 -4.86
N THR A 120 6.36 -20.86 -4.29
CA THR A 120 6.14 -19.55 -3.68
C THR A 120 5.83 -18.50 -4.73
N ALA A 121 6.57 -18.48 -5.85
CA ALA A 121 6.32 -17.57 -6.96
C ALA A 121 4.92 -17.75 -7.54
N LEU A 122 4.49 -19.00 -7.76
CA LEU A 122 3.12 -19.31 -8.23
C LEU A 122 2.07 -18.79 -7.26
N ARG A 123 2.25 -18.99 -5.94
CA ARG A 123 1.33 -18.49 -4.92
C ARG A 123 1.24 -16.95 -4.97
N ILE A 124 2.38 -16.26 -5.01
CA ILE A 124 2.42 -14.79 -5.14
C ILE A 124 1.61 -14.35 -6.35
N THR A 125 1.85 -14.97 -7.50
CA THR A 125 1.16 -14.64 -8.75
C THR A 125 -0.35 -14.82 -8.60
N MET A 126 -0.81 -15.96 -8.08
CA MET A 126 -2.25 -16.25 -7.95
C MET A 126 -2.95 -15.30 -6.96
N GLU A 127 -2.39 -15.13 -5.75
CA GLU A 127 -3.03 -14.32 -4.71
C GLU A 127 -3.07 -12.84 -5.09
N LEU A 128 -1.99 -12.29 -5.68
CA LEU A 128 -1.97 -10.89 -6.11
C LEU A 128 -2.74 -10.67 -7.43
N GLN A 129 -2.81 -11.64 -8.32
CA GLN A 129 -3.65 -11.55 -9.52
C GLN A 129 -5.13 -11.45 -9.15
N ASP A 130 -5.60 -12.28 -8.22
CA ASP A 130 -6.96 -12.20 -7.68
C ASP A 130 -7.27 -10.82 -7.10
N GLU A 131 -6.32 -10.20 -6.40
CA GLU A 131 -6.46 -8.86 -5.83
C GLU A 131 -6.53 -7.78 -6.92
N ILE A 132 -5.66 -7.87 -7.93
CA ILE A 132 -5.66 -6.95 -9.08
C ILE A 132 -6.98 -7.07 -9.85
N GLU A 133 -7.41 -8.29 -10.17
CA GLU A 133 -8.67 -8.50 -10.89
C GLU A 133 -9.89 -8.02 -10.09
N LYS A 134 -9.92 -8.26 -8.78
CA LYS A 134 -10.99 -7.74 -7.91
C LYS A 134 -11.03 -6.21 -7.95
N ARG A 135 -9.86 -5.56 -7.89
CA ARG A 135 -9.75 -4.12 -7.98
C ARG A 135 -10.23 -3.60 -9.34
N GLU A 136 -9.82 -4.24 -10.44
CA GLU A 136 -10.25 -3.88 -11.79
C GLU A 136 -11.75 -4.11 -12.02
N ARG A 137 -12.30 -5.23 -11.55
CA ARG A 137 -13.76 -5.49 -11.61
C ARG A 137 -14.54 -4.45 -10.80
N VAL A 138 -14.03 -4.04 -9.65
CA VAL A 138 -14.63 -2.98 -8.84
C VAL A 138 -14.59 -1.64 -9.58
N LEU A 139 -13.49 -1.32 -10.25
CA LEU A 139 -13.34 -0.10 -11.05
C LEU A 139 -14.22 -0.13 -12.31
N GLN A 140 -14.38 -1.30 -12.95
CA GLN A 140 -15.22 -1.47 -14.15
C GLN A 140 -16.71 -1.59 -13.85
N ALA A 141 -17.08 -2.23 -12.75
CA ALA A 141 -18.48 -2.44 -12.35
C ALA A 141 -19.12 -1.21 -11.69
N LYS A 142 -18.33 -0.23 -11.31
CA LYS A 142 -18.78 0.89 -10.52
C LYS A 142 -18.26 2.17 -11.12
N GLY A 143 -19.18 2.92 -11.73
CA GLY A 143 -18.95 4.31 -12.16
C GLY A 143 -17.86 5.04 -11.37
N SER A 144 -17.56 6.25 -11.61
CA SER A 144 -16.38 7.03 -11.21
C SER A 144 -15.70 6.65 -9.86
N PRO A 145 -14.38 6.83 -9.72
CA PRO A 145 -13.65 6.63 -8.46
C PRO A 145 -14.32 7.32 -7.27
N GLU A 146 -14.92 8.48 -7.49
CA GLU A 146 -15.65 9.28 -6.48
C GLU A 146 -16.84 8.53 -5.86
N ARG A 147 -17.51 7.68 -6.64
CA ARG A 147 -18.63 6.87 -6.14
C ARG A 147 -18.20 5.85 -5.09
N GLU A 148 -17.10 5.15 -5.32
CA GLU A 148 -16.60 4.15 -4.37
C GLU A 148 -15.99 4.80 -3.14
N ASP A 149 -15.34 5.93 -3.28
CA ASP A 149 -14.81 6.71 -2.17
C ASP A 149 -15.95 7.19 -1.24
N LEU A 150 -17.07 7.64 -1.81
CA LEU A 150 -18.27 8.01 -1.04
C LEU A 150 -18.86 6.79 -0.31
N ILE A 151 -19.00 5.66 -1.00
CA ILE A 151 -19.51 4.42 -0.38
C ILE A 151 -18.58 3.97 0.75
N SER A 152 -17.27 3.97 0.53
CA SER A 152 -16.27 3.59 1.53
C SER A 152 -16.31 4.50 2.76
N ALA A 153 -16.36 5.82 2.55
CA ALA A 153 -16.45 6.79 3.64
C ALA A 153 -17.73 6.57 4.49
N LEU A 154 -18.87 6.36 3.84
CA LEU A 154 -20.15 6.14 4.54
C LEU A 154 -20.21 4.79 5.25
N MET A 155 -19.59 3.73 4.69
CA MET A 155 -19.46 2.44 5.38
C MET A 155 -18.59 2.56 6.63
N ASN A 156 -17.49 3.31 6.58
CA ASN A 156 -16.63 3.58 7.74
C ASN A 156 -17.35 4.38 8.84
N LEU A 157 -18.38 5.15 8.48
CA LEU A 157 -19.28 5.83 9.42
C LEU A 157 -20.38 4.91 9.97
N GLY A 158 -20.42 3.63 9.58
CA GLY A 158 -21.34 2.62 10.13
C GLY A 158 -22.64 2.41 9.35
N PHE A 159 -22.81 3.05 8.20
CA PHE A 159 -24.01 2.86 7.38
C PHE A 159 -23.95 1.56 6.59
N ARG A 160 -25.10 0.95 6.29
CA ARG A 160 -25.19 -0.30 5.54
C ARG A 160 -25.08 -0.05 4.03
N ARG A 161 -24.29 -0.86 3.33
CA ARG A 161 -24.03 -0.71 1.89
C ARG A 161 -25.29 -0.55 1.03
N LYS A 162 -26.35 -1.34 1.29
CA LYS A 162 -27.63 -1.27 0.53
C LYS A 162 -28.34 0.07 0.66
N GLU A 163 -28.21 0.73 1.80
CA GLU A 163 -28.81 2.04 2.07
C GLU A 163 -28.01 3.16 1.39
N ILE A 164 -26.69 3.01 1.39
CA ILE A 164 -25.75 3.98 0.84
C ILE A 164 -25.85 4.04 -0.69
N GLU A 165 -25.86 2.90 -1.38
CA GLU A 165 -25.77 2.83 -2.85
C GLU A 165 -26.85 3.67 -3.53
N ARG A 166 -28.10 3.60 -3.05
CA ARG A 166 -29.21 4.37 -3.63
C ARG A 166 -29.07 5.88 -3.45
N ILE A 167 -28.47 6.30 -2.33
CA ILE A 167 -28.31 7.72 -2.03
C ILE A 167 -27.13 8.29 -2.76
N VAL A 168 -26.01 7.56 -2.82
CA VAL A 168 -24.81 7.93 -3.55
C VAL A 168 -25.14 8.10 -5.04
N ASP A 169 -25.88 7.17 -5.65
CA ASP A 169 -26.27 7.26 -7.06
C ASP A 169 -27.09 8.53 -7.34
N LYS A 170 -28.07 8.84 -6.49
CA LYS A 170 -28.87 10.07 -6.61
C LYS A 170 -28.04 11.34 -6.45
N VAL A 171 -27.11 11.34 -5.48
CA VAL A 171 -26.24 12.52 -5.25
C VAL A 171 -25.32 12.74 -6.41
N ILE A 172 -24.71 11.70 -6.98
CA ILE A 172 -23.83 11.79 -8.15
C ILE A 172 -24.61 12.27 -9.38
N GLU A 173 -25.82 11.75 -9.62
CA GLU A 173 -26.67 12.20 -10.72
C GLU A 173 -27.08 13.67 -10.59
N SER A 174 -27.30 14.15 -9.35
CA SER A 174 -27.68 15.54 -9.08
C SER A 174 -26.48 16.49 -8.95
N ALA A 175 -25.29 15.96 -8.69
CA ALA A 175 -24.07 16.73 -8.58
C ALA A 175 -23.57 17.10 -9.97
N GLY A 176 -23.38 18.40 -10.24
CA GLY A 176 -22.71 18.85 -11.45
C GLY A 176 -21.27 18.32 -11.51
N LYS A 177 -20.66 18.30 -12.71
CA LYS A 177 -19.31 17.76 -12.98
C LYS A 177 -18.17 18.33 -12.10
N ASP A 178 -18.42 19.44 -11.42
CA ASP A 178 -17.45 20.14 -10.55
C ASP A 178 -17.78 20.03 -9.05
N ALA A 179 -18.68 19.14 -8.64
CA ALA A 179 -19.01 18.96 -7.22
C ALA A 179 -17.88 18.23 -6.50
N GLY A 180 -17.14 18.90 -5.62
CA GLY A 180 -16.08 18.31 -4.82
C GLY A 180 -16.59 17.21 -3.86
N PHE A 181 -15.73 16.25 -3.55
CA PHE A 181 -15.99 15.09 -2.70
C PHE A 181 -16.67 15.45 -1.37
N GLU A 182 -16.20 16.49 -0.67
CA GLU A 182 -16.77 16.93 0.61
C GLU A 182 -18.25 17.34 0.49
N LYS A 183 -18.62 18.03 -0.59
CA LYS A 183 -20.00 18.43 -0.84
C LYS A 183 -20.88 17.20 -1.07
N MET A 184 -20.43 16.29 -1.94
CA MET A 184 -21.16 15.04 -2.20
C MET A 184 -21.32 14.17 -0.95
N LEU A 185 -20.29 14.06 -0.13
CA LEU A 185 -20.36 13.33 1.15
C LEU A 185 -21.37 13.96 2.10
N ARG A 186 -21.41 15.29 2.22
CA ARG A 186 -22.37 16.03 3.04
C ARG A 186 -23.81 15.81 2.55
N ASP A 187 -24.02 15.85 1.24
CA ASP A 187 -25.35 15.64 0.63
C ASP A 187 -25.82 14.20 0.85
N CYS A 188 -24.92 13.22 0.77
CA CYS A 188 -25.22 11.83 1.13
C CYS A 188 -25.62 11.67 2.59
N LEU A 189 -24.87 12.28 3.53
CA LEU A 189 -25.20 12.25 4.96
C LEU A 189 -26.55 12.91 5.24
N ALA A 190 -26.86 14.05 4.60
CA ALA A 190 -28.15 14.70 4.73
C ALA A 190 -29.30 13.84 4.17
N GLY A 191 -29.05 13.06 3.13
CA GLY A 191 -30.00 12.09 2.56
C GLY A 191 -30.24 10.90 3.50
N LEU A 192 -29.18 10.39 4.15
CA LEU A 192 -29.26 9.27 5.10
C LEU A 192 -29.95 9.66 6.42
N ALA A 193 -29.79 10.89 6.87
CA ALA A 193 -30.46 11.39 8.10
C ALA A 193 -31.96 11.56 7.97
N LYS A 194 -32.52 11.48 6.77
CA LYS A 194 -33.98 11.63 6.50
C LYS A 194 -34.72 10.28 6.33
N VAL A 195 -33.98 9.18 6.45
CA VAL A 195 -34.47 7.80 6.37
C VAL A 195 -34.46 7.16 7.74
#